data_171d4cf677213c674e8eb7465bf42c4c
#
_entry.id   171d4cf677213c674e8eb7465bf42c4c
#
_cell.length_a   1.000
_cell.length_b   1.000
_cell.length_c   1.000
_cell.angle_alpha   90.00
_cell.angle_beta   90.00
_cell.angle_gamma   90.00
#
_symmetry.space_group_name_H-M   'P 1'
#
loop_
_entity.id
_entity.type
_entity.pdbx_description
1 polymer ?
#
loop_
_entity_poly.entity_id
_entity_poly.type
_entity_poly.pdbx_seq_one_letter_code
_entity_poly.pdbx_strand_id
1 'polypeptide(L)'
;MHRYLPVPCEIRYVSPRPPAILRWRAPAAVIHMLYVICTQRYLQHLAARLPHCDLLHLVDHSESFMLPVTSANRKVVTCHDLIPLVMENIYRHPLSRMLGQWLYRRSIEHLTDAEVIITCSHATASDLERLLSIPAQKVKTVYNGVDTGFFTLLPDDLRQRKREELGFQPHEIAILHVGSNAPYKNIPAVLRTAAHLRHSGHPVRWIKAGQPLSAPYQQLARELDIADCIQVEADIDDFRLRDLYQSCDVLLFPSRREGFGLPVLESLACGTPAVIADTPALNEWAGKVCPGAPPNDVRSLAEKVLLSVEESRSPVARARWREFALQFDWRTIARQIAEAYAQD
;
A
#
# COMPACT_ATOMS: atom_id res chain seq x y z
N MET A 1 -9.95 8.54 -7.36
CA MET A 1 -9.77 9.97 -7.02
C MET A 1 -10.40 10.89 -8.05
N HIS A 2 -9.88 11.02 -9.29
CA HIS A 2 -10.32 12.02 -10.27
C HIS A 2 -11.83 12.04 -10.55
N ARG A 3 -12.53 10.89 -10.55
CA ARG A 3 -14.00 10.80 -10.75
C ARG A 3 -14.82 11.56 -9.69
N TYR A 4 -14.21 11.86 -8.56
CA TYR A 4 -14.88 12.45 -7.40
C TYR A 4 -14.41 13.87 -7.11
N LEU A 5 -13.40 14.39 -7.84
CA LEU A 5 -12.96 15.77 -7.68
C LEU A 5 -14.09 16.73 -8.09
N PRO A 6 -14.41 17.74 -7.27
CA PRO A 6 -15.45 18.71 -7.56
C PRO A 6 -15.04 19.78 -8.58
N VAL A 7 -13.85 19.65 -9.16
CA VAL A 7 -13.29 20.57 -10.16
C VAL A 7 -13.06 19.85 -11.48
N PRO A 8 -13.25 20.50 -12.65
CA PRO A 8 -12.91 19.91 -13.92
C PRO A 8 -11.42 19.58 -13.98
N CYS A 9 -11.08 18.34 -14.31
CA CYS A 9 -9.69 17.91 -14.43
C CYS A 9 -9.49 17.05 -15.67
N GLU A 10 -8.36 17.24 -16.34
CA GLU A 10 -7.89 16.38 -17.41
C GLU A 10 -6.79 15.46 -16.87
N ILE A 11 -6.91 14.16 -17.10
CA ILE A 11 -5.88 13.19 -16.73
C ILE A 11 -5.04 12.88 -17.95
N ARG A 12 -3.75 13.10 -17.82
CA ARG A 12 -2.76 12.71 -18.82
C ARG A 12 -1.88 11.60 -18.27
N TYR A 13 -1.99 10.43 -18.88
CA TYR A 13 -1.10 9.31 -18.61
C TYR A 13 0.15 9.45 -19.47
N VAL A 14 1.30 9.62 -18.83
CA VAL A 14 2.59 9.59 -19.49
C VAL A 14 3.21 8.23 -19.19
N SER A 15 3.12 7.31 -20.16
CA SER A 15 3.75 5.97 -20.03
C SER A 15 5.09 5.97 -20.74
N PRO A 16 6.20 5.67 -20.04
CA PRO A 16 7.49 5.53 -20.70
C PRO A 16 7.48 4.28 -21.58
N ARG A 17 7.82 4.44 -22.85
CA ARG A 17 8.22 3.31 -23.69
C ARG A 17 9.65 2.97 -23.32
N PRO A 18 9.98 1.72 -22.92
CA PRO A 18 11.33 1.35 -22.58
C PRO A 18 12.25 1.64 -23.80
N PRO A 19 13.34 2.39 -23.61
CA PRO A 19 14.29 2.62 -24.69
C PRO A 19 14.90 1.31 -25.15
N ALA A 20 15.16 1.16 -26.45
CA ALA A 20 15.72 -0.04 -27.08
C ALA A 20 17.16 -0.38 -26.65
N ILE A 21 17.72 0.31 -25.68
CA ILE A 21 19.11 0.25 -25.16
C ILE A 21 19.44 -1.06 -24.44
N LEU A 22 18.46 -1.95 -24.20
CA LEU A 22 18.58 -3.13 -23.33
C LEU A 22 19.36 -4.32 -23.91
N ARG A 23 20.09 -4.15 -25.02
CA ARG A 23 20.93 -5.23 -25.59
C ARG A 23 22.42 -5.17 -25.23
N TRP A 24 22.84 -4.35 -24.29
CA TRP A 24 24.22 -4.24 -23.88
C TRP A 24 24.60 -5.27 -22.81
N ARG A 25 25.80 -5.84 -22.95
CA ARG A 25 26.41 -6.73 -21.94
C ARG A 25 26.99 -5.93 -20.77
N ALA A 26 26.17 -5.18 -20.07
CA ALA A 26 26.57 -4.44 -18.88
C ALA A 26 25.99 -5.12 -17.60
N PRO A 27 26.60 -4.92 -16.42
CA PRO A 27 26.02 -5.38 -15.16
C PRO A 27 24.57 -4.89 -14.99
N ALA A 28 23.67 -5.75 -14.50
CA ALA A 28 22.23 -5.43 -14.38
C ALA A 28 21.94 -4.10 -13.66
N ALA A 29 22.75 -3.75 -12.64
CA ALA A 29 22.63 -2.49 -11.93
C ALA A 29 22.91 -1.25 -12.82
N VAL A 30 23.90 -1.35 -13.72
CA VAL A 30 24.24 -0.25 -14.66
C VAL A 30 23.14 -0.10 -15.71
N ILE A 31 22.62 -1.22 -16.22
CA ILE A 31 21.50 -1.22 -17.17
C ILE A 31 20.28 -0.57 -16.53
N HIS A 32 19.96 -0.94 -15.28
CA HIS A 32 18.84 -0.36 -14.54
C HIS A 32 19.02 1.16 -14.32
N MET A 33 20.21 1.60 -13.92
CA MET A 33 20.53 3.01 -13.74
C MET A 33 20.34 3.80 -15.04
N LEU A 34 20.90 3.33 -16.14
CA LEU A 34 20.76 3.97 -17.46
C LEU A 34 19.31 4.01 -17.90
N TYR A 35 18.55 2.92 -17.67
CA TYR A 35 17.12 2.87 -17.95
C TYR A 35 16.37 3.95 -17.18
N VAL A 36 16.58 4.08 -15.87
CA VAL A 36 15.92 5.09 -15.03
C VAL A 36 16.24 6.51 -15.52
N ILE A 37 17.53 6.82 -15.76
CA ILE A 37 17.97 8.15 -16.23
C ILE A 37 17.36 8.47 -17.59
N CYS A 38 17.41 7.54 -18.54
CA CYS A 38 16.84 7.75 -19.89
C CYS A 38 15.32 7.93 -19.81
N THR A 39 14.65 7.16 -18.97
CA THR A 39 13.20 7.28 -18.74
C THR A 39 12.85 8.66 -18.15
N GLN A 40 13.57 9.11 -17.11
CA GLN A 40 13.36 10.43 -16.53
C GLN A 40 13.54 11.55 -17.56
N ARG A 41 14.62 11.52 -18.35
CA ARG A 41 14.85 12.51 -19.42
C ARG A 41 13.76 12.50 -20.48
N TYR A 42 13.29 11.31 -20.86
CA TYR A 42 12.20 11.17 -21.81
C TYR A 42 10.90 11.76 -21.25
N LEU A 43 10.56 11.46 -19.99
CA LEU A 43 9.38 12.02 -19.32
C LEU A 43 9.48 13.52 -19.16
N GLN A 44 10.64 14.08 -18.81
CA GLN A 44 10.88 15.53 -18.79
C GLN A 44 10.63 16.15 -20.16
N HIS A 45 11.11 15.53 -21.24
CA HIS A 45 10.89 16.02 -22.60
C HIS A 45 9.40 16.01 -22.99
N LEU A 46 8.64 15.01 -22.57
CA LEU A 46 7.18 14.97 -22.76
C LEU A 46 6.48 16.03 -21.91
N ALA A 47 6.87 16.14 -20.63
CA ALA A 47 6.29 17.09 -19.68
C ALA A 47 6.50 18.55 -20.13
N ALA A 48 7.67 18.88 -20.70
CA ALA A 48 7.98 20.20 -21.25
C ALA A 48 7.08 20.62 -22.43
N ARG A 49 6.39 19.67 -23.06
CA ARG A 49 5.46 19.89 -24.17
C ARG A 49 3.99 20.02 -23.72
N LEU A 50 3.72 19.82 -22.44
CA LEU A 50 2.39 19.99 -21.90
C LEU A 50 2.02 21.49 -21.99
N PRO A 51 0.76 21.82 -22.35
CA PRO A 51 0.31 23.20 -22.33
C PRO A 51 0.34 23.72 -20.89
N HIS A 52 0.43 25.07 -20.78
CA HIS A 52 0.26 25.75 -19.51
C HIS A 52 -1.10 25.40 -18.91
N CYS A 53 -1.18 25.19 -17.58
CA CYS A 53 -2.41 24.92 -16.86
C CYS A 53 -2.47 25.70 -15.55
N ASP A 54 -3.67 25.86 -15.01
CA ASP A 54 -3.85 26.56 -13.73
C ASP A 54 -3.29 25.76 -12.57
N LEU A 55 -3.47 24.44 -12.60
CA LEU A 55 -2.99 23.53 -11.57
C LEU A 55 -2.45 22.23 -12.18
N LEU A 56 -1.24 21.88 -11.80
CA LEU A 56 -0.63 20.58 -12.08
C LEU A 56 -0.57 19.77 -10.81
N HIS A 57 -1.13 18.56 -10.79
CA HIS A 57 -0.98 17.62 -9.70
C HIS A 57 -0.24 16.36 -10.16
N LEU A 58 0.98 16.18 -9.68
CA LEU A 58 1.72 14.92 -9.80
C LEU A 58 1.26 13.98 -8.70
N VAL A 59 0.62 12.88 -9.09
CA VAL A 59 0.04 11.92 -8.14
C VAL A 59 1.05 10.97 -7.51
N ASP A 60 2.32 11.04 -7.94
CA ASP A 60 3.44 10.29 -7.37
C ASP A 60 4.66 11.21 -7.21
N HIS A 61 5.20 11.26 -6.00
CA HIS A 61 6.35 12.08 -5.64
C HIS A 61 7.65 11.67 -6.35
N SER A 62 7.76 10.40 -6.76
CA SER A 62 8.92 9.92 -7.54
C SER A 62 9.02 10.54 -8.94
N GLU A 63 7.99 11.29 -9.35
CA GLU A 63 7.93 12.03 -10.62
C GLU A 63 8.22 13.53 -10.45
N SER A 64 8.58 14.00 -9.24
CA SER A 64 8.83 15.43 -8.98
C SER A 64 9.95 16.03 -9.86
N PHE A 65 10.85 15.21 -10.40
CA PHE A 65 11.85 15.64 -11.39
C PHE A 65 11.24 16.27 -12.65
N MET A 66 9.93 16.12 -12.89
CA MET A 66 9.22 16.81 -13.99
C MET A 66 8.82 18.25 -13.66
N LEU A 67 8.73 18.63 -12.38
CA LEU A 67 8.26 19.97 -11.97
C LEU A 67 9.01 21.13 -12.61
N PRO A 68 10.37 21.11 -12.76
CA PRO A 68 11.10 22.22 -13.35
C PRO A 68 10.76 22.50 -14.81
N VAL A 69 10.32 21.49 -15.55
CA VAL A 69 10.03 21.58 -16.99
C VAL A 69 8.55 21.73 -17.31
N THR A 70 7.67 21.67 -16.32
CA THR A 70 6.23 21.86 -16.49
C THR A 70 5.83 23.31 -16.25
N SER A 71 4.83 23.79 -17.02
CA SER A 71 4.28 25.13 -16.89
C SER A 71 2.90 25.07 -16.24
N ALA A 72 2.81 25.54 -14.99
CA ALA A 72 1.55 25.63 -14.26
C ALA A 72 1.60 26.83 -13.30
N ASN A 73 0.43 27.43 -13.02
CA ASN A 73 0.31 28.49 -12.02
C ASN A 73 0.52 27.92 -10.61
N ARG A 74 0.09 26.68 -10.37
CA ARG A 74 0.22 25.98 -9.10
C ARG A 74 0.64 24.53 -9.32
N LYS A 75 1.62 24.07 -8.56
CA LYS A 75 2.16 22.70 -8.63
C LYS A 75 1.90 21.98 -7.33
N VAL A 76 1.23 20.85 -7.40
CA VAL A 76 0.89 19.97 -6.28
C VAL A 76 1.49 18.60 -6.51
N VAL A 77 1.98 17.96 -5.45
CA VAL A 77 2.54 16.61 -5.51
C VAL A 77 1.95 15.76 -4.39
N THR A 78 1.53 14.54 -4.69
CA THR A 78 1.22 13.56 -3.64
C THR A 78 2.47 12.75 -3.29
N CYS A 79 2.86 12.78 -2.01
CA CYS A 79 3.91 11.93 -1.46
C CYS A 79 3.25 10.77 -0.67
N HIS A 80 3.35 9.56 -1.22
CA HIS A 80 2.74 8.39 -0.60
C HIS A 80 3.57 7.84 0.57
N ASP A 81 4.89 7.82 0.44
CA ASP A 81 5.85 7.41 1.48
C ASP A 81 7.26 7.84 1.12
N LEU A 82 8.18 7.67 2.07
CA LEU A 82 9.62 7.80 1.87
C LEU A 82 10.35 6.52 2.33
N ILE A 83 9.70 5.36 2.20
CA ILE A 83 10.21 4.05 2.62
C ILE A 83 11.63 3.78 2.11
N PRO A 84 11.99 4.08 0.84
CA PRO A 84 13.35 3.86 0.34
C PRO A 84 14.44 4.65 1.07
N LEU A 85 14.11 5.78 1.72
CA LEU A 85 15.05 6.56 2.53
C LEU A 85 15.15 6.09 3.98
N VAL A 86 14.08 5.48 4.48
CA VAL A 86 13.97 5.11 5.91
C VAL A 86 14.45 3.69 6.16
N MET A 87 14.23 2.78 5.21
CA MET A 87 14.51 1.36 5.39
C MET A 87 15.82 0.93 4.72
N GLU A 88 16.78 0.53 5.54
CA GLU A 88 18.09 0.07 5.07
C GLU A 88 18.04 -1.27 4.31
N ASN A 89 17.11 -2.15 4.65
CA ASN A 89 17.05 -3.53 4.17
C ASN A 89 16.26 -3.74 2.88
N ILE A 90 15.88 -2.68 2.17
CA ILE A 90 15.22 -2.79 0.86
C ILE A 90 16.19 -3.36 -0.19
N TYR A 91 17.48 -3.05 -0.04
CA TYR A 91 18.52 -3.48 -0.96
C TYR A 91 19.41 -4.55 -0.33
N ARG A 92 19.63 -5.67 -1.05
CA ARG A 92 20.41 -6.81 -0.55
C ARG A 92 21.92 -6.55 -0.42
N HIS A 93 22.47 -5.64 -1.24
CA HIS A 93 23.90 -5.34 -1.27
C HIS A 93 24.18 -3.86 -1.03
N PRO A 94 25.31 -3.50 -0.37
CA PRO A 94 25.67 -2.11 -0.08
C PRO A 94 25.74 -1.23 -1.34
N LEU A 95 26.33 -1.71 -2.42
CA LEU A 95 26.43 -0.97 -3.70
C LEU A 95 25.05 -0.74 -4.33
N SER A 96 24.16 -1.76 -4.33
CA SER A 96 22.80 -1.59 -4.85
C SER A 96 21.97 -0.67 -3.97
N ARG A 97 22.23 -0.66 -2.66
CA ARG A 97 21.62 0.31 -1.71
C ARG A 97 22.05 1.74 -2.05
N MET A 98 23.34 1.99 -2.17
CA MET A 98 23.88 3.32 -2.46
C MET A 98 23.34 3.86 -3.80
N LEU A 99 23.38 3.02 -4.85
CA LEU A 99 22.85 3.38 -6.16
C LEU A 99 21.33 3.57 -6.13
N GLY A 100 20.58 2.69 -5.48
CA GLY A 100 19.12 2.77 -5.38
C GLY A 100 18.68 4.02 -4.60
N GLN A 101 19.32 4.34 -3.49
CA GLN A 101 19.05 5.55 -2.72
C GLN A 101 19.43 6.82 -3.50
N TRP A 102 20.52 6.79 -4.26
CA TRP A 102 20.92 7.92 -5.12
C TRP A 102 19.89 8.16 -6.22
N LEU A 103 19.45 7.10 -6.92
CA LEU A 103 18.41 7.19 -7.94
C LEU A 103 17.08 7.68 -7.37
N TYR A 104 16.69 7.19 -6.20
CA TYR A 104 15.47 7.62 -5.54
C TYR A 104 15.56 9.09 -5.10
N ARG A 105 16.67 9.53 -4.46
CA ARG A 105 16.88 10.94 -4.12
C ARG A 105 16.81 11.84 -5.34
N ARG A 106 17.39 11.42 -6.46
CA ARG A 106 17.31 12.13 -7.74
C ARG A 106 15.86 12.23 -8.25
N SER A 107 15.06 11.19 -8.07
CA SER A 107 13.65 11.21 -8.52
C SER A 107 12.77 12.19 -7.73
N ILE A 108 13.15 12.47 -6.49
CA ILE A 108 12.40 13.36 -5.58
C ILE A 108 13.09 14.70 -5.31
N GLU A 109 14.21 15.01 -6.02
CA GLU A 109 15.04 16.20 -5.73
C GLU A 109 14.28 17.52 -5.88
N HIS A 110 13.26 17.54 -6.76
CA HIS A 110 12.43 18.71 -7.03
C HIS A 110 11.10 18.74 -6.26
N LEU A 111 10.94 17.89 -5.27
CA LEU A 111 9.73 17.88 -4.46
C LEU A 111 9.50 19.23 -3.73
N THR A 112 10.58 19.93 -3.39
CA THR A 112 10.54 21.27 -2.80
C THR A 112 10.01 22.36 -3.74
N ASP A 113 9.99 22.12 -5.06
CA ASP A 113 9.49 23.06 -6.07
C ASP A 113 7.94 23.04 -6.13
N ALA A 114 7.29 22.10 -5.45
CA ALA A 114 5.85 22.11 -5.29
C ALA A 114 5.41 23.21 -4.31
N GLU A 115 4.30 23.86 -4.60
CA GLU A 115 3.65 24.79 -3.67
C GLU A 115 2.96 24.03 -2.55
N VAL A 116 2.35 22.87 -2.86
CA VAL A 116 1.67 21.99 -1.91
C VAL A 116 2.12 20.56 -2.10
N ILE A 117 2.44 19.89 -0.98
CA ILE A 117 2.71 18.46 -0.95
C ILE A 117 1.61 17.78 -0.12
N ILE A 118 0.83 16.94 -0.77
CA ILE A 118 -0.19 16.14 -0.11
C ILE A 118 0.44 14.85 0.38
N THR A 119 0.27 14.52 1.66
CA THR A 119 0.71 13.23 2.24
C THR A 119 -0.49 12.40 2.64
N CYS A 120 -0.38 11.09 2.54
CA CYS A 120 -1.44 10.17 2.93
C CYS A 120 -1.44 9.82 4.43
N SER A 121 -0.49 10.35 5.21
CA SER A 121 -0.39 10.17 6.66
C SER A 121 0.46 11.28 7.31
N HIS A 122 0.23 11.55 8.59
CA HIS A 122 1.10 12.42 9.40
C HIS A 122 2.50 11.81 9.57
N ALA A 123 2.61 10.49 9.59
CA ALA A 123 3.89 9.81 9.60
C ALA A 123 4.74 10.15 8.37
N THR A 124 4.13 10.18 7.16
CA THR A 124 4.82 10.60 5.93
C THR A 124 5.14 12.11 5.95
N ALA A 125 4.25 12.94 6.50
CA ALA A 125 4.51 14.38 6.67
C ALA A 125 5.73 14.62 7.55
N SER A 126 5.84 13.93 8.68
CA SER A 126 6.99 13.98 9.58
C SER A 126 8.30 13.49 8.92
N ASP A 127 8.21 12.47 8.05
CA ASP A 127 9.37 12.01 7.29
C ASP A 127 9.84 13.07 6.26
N LEU A 128 8.92 13.79 5.60
CA LEU A 128 9.28 14.89 4.68
C LEU A 128 10.06 16.00 5.40
N GLU A 129 9.60 16.42 6.56
CA GLU A 129 10.29 17.43 7.37
C GLU A 129 11.67 16.91 7.83
N ARG A 130 11.71 15.72 8.42
CA ARG A 130 12.91 15.15 9.01
C ARG A 130 13.99 14.78 7.98
N LEU A 131 13.62 14.23 6.82
CA LEU A 131 14.55 13.65 5.84
C LEU A 131 14.91 14.61 4.70
N LEU A 132 14.00 15.52 4.37
CA LEU A 132 14.13 16.43 3.22
C LEU A 132 14.05 17.90 3.63
N SER A 133 13.88 18.21 4.92
CA SER A 133 13.74 19.58 5.45
C SER A 133 12.64 20.38 4.76
N ILE A 134 11.56 19.71 4.34
CA ILE A 134 10.41 20.36 3.70
C ILE A 134 9.61 21.09 4.79
N PRO A 135 9.33 22.41 4.62
CA PRO A 135 8.59 23.18 5.59
C PRO A 135 7.16 22.64 5.79
N ALA A 136 6.71 22.55 7.05
CA ALA A 136 5.38 22.02 7.38
C ALA A 136 4.23 22.80 6.70
N GLN A 137 4.43 24.10 6.39
CA GLN A 137 3.44 24.92 5.70
C GLN A 137 3.12 24.43 4.28
N LYS A 138 4.07 23.77 3.61
CA LYS A 138 3.87 23.17 2.29
C LYS A 138 3.17 21.82 2.34
N VAL A 139 3.06 21.20 3.52
CA VAL A 139 2.57 19.82 3.65
C VAL A 139 1.14 19.82 4.14
N LYS A 140 0.27 19.11 3.42
CA LYS A 140 -1.13 18.86 3.78
C LYS A 140 -1.36 17.36 3.89
N THR A 141 -1.76 16.90 5.07
CA THR A 141 -2.12 15.49 5.24
C THR A 141 -3.57 15.28 4.84
N VAL A 142 -3.77 14.47 3.81
CA VAL A 142 -5.08 14.01 3.34
C VAL A 142 -5.00 12.50 3.20
N TYR A 143 -5.76 11.78 3.99
CA TYR A 143 -5.76 10.31 3.97
C TYR A 143 -6.19 9.77 2.61
N ASN A 144 -5.78 8.53 2.30
CA ASN A 144 -6.24 7.85 1.10
C ASN A 144 -7.71 7.46 1.24
N GLY A 145 -8.41 7.42 0.11
CA GLY A 145 -9.79 6.97 0.02
C GLY A 145 -9.90 5.50 -0.41
N VAL A 146 -11.10 4.96 -0.23
CA VAL A 146 -11.52 3.66 -0.77
C VAL A 146 -12.84 3.83 -1.56
N ASP A 147 -13.01 3.02 -2.61
CA ASP A 147 -14.29 2.96 -3.32
C ASP A 147 -15.27 2.09 -2.52
N THR A 148 -16.07 2.75 -1.68
CA THR A 148 -17.05 2.08 -0.82
C THR A 148 -18.24 1.52 -1.59
N GLY A 149 -18.42 1.89 -2.85
CA GLY A 149 -19.40 1.29 -3.75
C GLY A 149 -18.90 -0.02 -4.36
N PHE A 150 -17.59 -0.18 -4.46
CA PHE A 150 -16.95 -1.40 -4.97
C PHE A 150 -16.57 -2.37 -3.84
N PHE A 151 -15.84 -1.93 -2.83
CA PHE A 151 -15.53 -2.71 -1.64
C PHE A 151 -16.73 -2.68 -0.68
N THR A 152 -17.51 -3.75 -0.67
CA THR A 152 -18.80 -3.80 0.04
C THR A 152 -18.87 -4.96 1.00
N LEU A 153 -19.62 -4.76 2.08
CA LEU A 153 -20.01 -5.85 2.97
C LEU A 153 -21.00 -6.78 2.29
N LEU A 154 -20.76 -8.09 2.37
CA LEU A 154 -21.71 -9.11 1.94
C LEU A 154 -22.66 -9.50 3.08
N PRO A 155 -23.94 -9.81 2.77
CA PRO A 155 -24.80 -10.61 3.63
C PRO A 155 -24.16 -11.95 3.99
N ASP A 156 -24.47 -12.48 5.18
CA ASP A 156 -23.78 -13.67 5.71
C ASP A 156 -23.99 -14.92 4.86
N ASP A 157 -25.17 -15.10 4.28
CA ASP A 157 -25.48 -16.20 3.36
C ASP A 157 -24.63 -16.14 2.09
N LEU A 158 -24.44 -14.94 1.52
CA LEU A 158 -23.61 -14.75 0.34
C LEU A 158 -22.12 -14.91 0.68
N ARG A 159 -21.70 -14.42 1.84
CA ARG A 159 -20.35 -14.63 2.34
C ARG A 159 -20.04 -16.11 2.48
N GLN A 160 -20.96 -16.88 3.07
CA GLN A 160 -20.78 -18.31 3.26
C GLN A 160 -20.67 -19.06 1.93
N ARG A 161 -21.54 -18.78 0.97
CA ARG A 161 -21.47 -19.35 -0.39
C ARG A 161 -20.12 -19.06 -1.06
N LYS A 162 -19.66 -17.80 -0.96
CA LYS A 162 -18.37 -17.40 -1.53
C LYS A 162 -17.18 -18.10 -0.86
N ARG A 163 -17.24 -18.35 0.45
CA ARG A 163 -16.23 -19.15 1.18
C ARG A 163 -16.18 -20.60 0.65
N GLU A 164 -17.33 -21.19 0.38
CA GLU A 164 -17.45 -22.54 -0.19
C GLU A 164 -16.89 -22.55 -1.64
N GLU A 165 -17.21 -21.57 -2.48
CA GLU A 165 -16.67 -21.41 -3.83
C GLU A 165 -15.14 -21.27 -3.83
N LEU A 166 -14.56 -20.64 -2.80
CA LEU A 166 -13.13 -20.51 -2.59
C LEU A 166 -12.48 -21.76 -1.96
N GLY A 167 -13.28 -22.77 -1.63
CA GLY A 167 -12.83 -24.04 -1.03
C GLY A 167 -12.43 -23.91 0.44
N PHE A 168 -12.89 -22.89 1.17
CA PHE A 168 -12.61 -22.77 2.61
C PHE A 168 -13.45 -23.74 3.41
N GLN A 169 -12.80 -24.45 4.35
CA GLN A 169 -13.50 -25.38 5.23
C GLN A 169 -14.23 -24.63 6.37
N PRO A 170 -15.35 -25.16 6.90
CA PRO A 170 -16.18 -24.47 7.91
C PRO A 170 -15.42 -24.05 9.18
N HIS A 171 -14.39 -24.79 9.57
CA HIS A 171 -13.63 -24.55 10.81
C HIS A 171 -12.25 -23.94 10.55
N GLU A 172 -11.92 -23.68 9.29
CA GLU A 172 -10.63 -23.16 8.90
C GLU A 172 -10.60 -21.64 9.08
N ILE A 173 -9.53 -21.15 9.70
CA ILE A 173 -9.25 -19.72 9.82
C ILE A 173 -8.60 -19.26 8.52
N ALA A 174 -9.33 -18.48 7.72
CA ALA A 174 -8.84 -17.90 6.48
C ALA A 174 -8.15 -16.55 6.76
N ILE A 175 -6.80 -16.55 6.77
CA ILE A 175 -5.97 -15.36 6.98
C ILE A 175 -5.55 -14.81 5.62
N LEU A 176 -5.94 -13.57 5.32
CA LEU A 176 -5.50 -12.86 4.10
C LEU A 176 -4.26 -12.02 4.38
N HIS A 177 -3.33 -12.02 3.43
CA HIS A 177 -2.25 -11.05 3.36
C HIS A 177 -2.14 -10.50 1.93
N VAL A 178 -2.15 -9.18 1.78
CA VAL A 178 -2.12 -8.49 0.49
C VAL A 178 -0.84 -7.68 0.34
N GLY A 179 -0.11 -7.90 -0.75
CA GLY A 179 1.07 -7.09 -1.06
C GLY A 179 2.19 -7.81 -1.79
N SER A 180 3.33 -7.12 -1.93
CA SER A 180 4.56 -7.64 -2.54
C SER A 180 5.42 -8.43 -1.54
N ASN A 181 6.56 -8.94 -2.03
CA ASN A 181 7.59 -9.57 -1.18
C ASN A 181 8.60 -8.58 -0.58
N ALA A 182 8.28 -7.28 -0.61
CA ALA A 182 9.18 -6.27 -0.06
C ALA A 182 9.45 -6.52 1.44
N PRO A 183 10.68 -6.32 1.93
CA PRO A 183 11.06 -6.64 3.32
C PRO A 183 10.20 -5.95 4.37
N TYR A 184 9.68 -4.76 4.07
CA TYR A 184 8.82 -4.02 4.99
C TYR A 184 7.41 -4.61 5.13
N LYS A 185 6.94 -5.44 4.18
CA LYS A 185 5.66 -6.18 4.28
C LYS A 185 5.72 -7.33 5.30
N ASN A 186 6.92 -7.70 5.76
CA ASN A 186 7.15 -8.63 6.87
C ASN A 186 6.50 -10.01 6.70
N ILE A 187 6.60 -10.59 5.49
CA ILE A 187 6.12 -11.95 5.19
C ILE A 187 6.58 -12.99 6.24
N PRO A 188 7.84 -12.94 6.77
CA PRO A 188 8.24 -13.88 7.81
C PRO A 188 7.39 -13.85 9.07
N ALA A 189 6.86 -12.69 9.49
CA ALA A 189 5.96 -12.62 10.63
C ALA A 189 4.61 -13.28 10.31
N VAL A 190 4.08 -13.09 9.11
CA VAL A 190 2.83 -13.74 8.67
C VAL A 190 2.97 -15.25 8.69
N LEU A 191 4.07 -15.78 8.09
CA LEU A 191 4.35 -17.23 8.08
C LEU A 191 4.47 -17.81 9.49
N ARG A 192 5.23 -17.16 10.38
CA ARG A 192 5.39 -17.60 11.76
C ARG A 192 4.10 -17.52 12.56
N THR A 193 3.26 -16.51 12.31
CA THR A 193 1.94 -16.40 12.97
C THR A 193 1.01 -17.52 12.52
N ALA A 194 0.95 -17.82 11.22
CA ALA A 194 0.18 -18.95 10.69
C ALA A 194 0.67 -20.29 11.27
N ALA A 195 2.00 -20.50 11.33
CA ALA A 195 2.60 -21.67 11.94
C ALA A 195 2.25 -21.81 13.44
N HIS A 196 2.36 -20.72 14.19
CA HIS A 196 2.01 -20.70 15.60
C HIS A 196 0.56 -21.11 15.84
N LEU A 197 -0.38 -20.54 15.08
CA LEU A 197 -1.80 -20.89 15.14
C LEU A 197 -2.04 -22.38 14.82
N ARG A 198 -1.45 -22.87 13.73
CA ARG A 198 -1.57 -24.27 13.30
C ARG A 198 -1.02 -25.25 14.35
N HIS A 199 0.17 -24.98 14.87
CA HIS A 199 0.78 -25.82 15.92
C HIS A 199 0.03 -25.75 17.26
N SER A 200 -0.76 -24.71 17.47
CA SER A 200 -1.69 -24.59 18.60
C SER A 200 -3.05 -25.26 18.36
N GLY A 201 -3.19 -26.02 17.28
CA GLY A 201 -4.38 -26.82 16.98
C GLY A 201 -5.48 -26.09 16.19
N HIS A 202 -5.22 -24.90 15.68
CA HIS A 202 -6.17 -24.19 14.83
C HIS A 202 -5.95 -24.55 13.36
N PRO A 203 -6.97 -25.02 12.62
CA PRO A 203 -6.86 -25.21 11.19
C PRO A 203 -6.78 -23.85 10.49
N VAL A 204 -5.67 -23.59 9.82
CA VAL A 204 -5.37 -22.31 9.17
C VAL A 204 -5.21 -22.49 7.67
N ARG A 205 -5.81 -21.60 6.89
CA ARG A 205 -5.46 -21.34 5.51
C ARG A 205 -4.92 -19.92 5.39
N TRP A 206 -3.71 -19.80 4.88
CA TRP A 206 -3.15 -18.48 4.58
C TRP A 206 -3.25 -18.17 3.10
N ILE A 207 -3.96 -17.09 2.77
CA ILE A 207 -4.14 -16.59 1.41
C ILE A 207 -3.15 -15.45 1.19
N LYS A 208 -2.21 -15.65 0.25
CA LYS A 208 -1.25 -14.63 -0.17
C LYS A 208 -1.70 -14.02 -1.49
N ALA A 209 -2.32 -12.83 -1.44
CA ALA A 209 -2.71 -12.07 -2.62
C ALA A 209 -1.58 -11.13 -3.10
N GLY A 210 -1.37 -11.07 -4.41
CA GLY A 210 -0.33 -10.28 -5.07
C GLY A 210 0.86 -11.14 -5.51
N GLN A 211 2.09 -10.65 -5.34
CA GLN A 211 3.27 -11.38 -5.82
C GLN A 211 3.38 -12.78 -5.19
N PRO A 212 3.69 -13.83 -6.00
CA PRO A 212 4.02 -15.15 -5.48
C PRO A 212 5.18 -15.10 -4.48
N LEU A 213 5.20 -16.03 -3.53
CA LEU A 213 6.28 -16.09 -2.54
C LEU A 213 7.64 -16.26 -3.21
N SER A 214 8.60 -15.46 -2.80
CA SER A 214 9.99 -15.63 -3.20
C SER A 214 10.58 -16.92 -2.64
N ALA A 215 11.63 -17.47 -3.30
CA ALA A 215 12.24 -18.73 -2.88
C ALA A 215 12.65 -18.79 -1.40
N PRO A 216 13.21 -17.73 -0.78
CA PRO A 216 13.48 -17.73 0.66
C PRO A 216 12.22 -17.88 1.53
N TYR A 217 11.10 -17.28 1.12
CA TYR A 217 9.84 -17.39 1.88
C TYR A 217 9.15 -18.74 1.68
N GLN A 218 9.28 -19.34 0.47
CA GLN A 218 8.85 -20.72 0.25
C GLN A 218 9.66 -21.71 1.09
N GLN A 219 10.97 -21.49 1.23
CA GLN A 219 11.82 -22.30 2.09
C GLN A 219 11.40 -22.18 3.55
N LEU A 220 11.20 -20.94 4.04
CA LEU A 220 10.72 -20.71 5.41
C LEU A 220 9.36 -21.38 5.67
N ALA A 221 8.44 -21.37 4.69
CA ALA A 221 7.15 -22.05 4.83
C ALA A 221 7.30 -23.58 5.00
N ARG A 222 8.25 -24.20 4.28
CA ARG A 222 8.58 -25.64 4.44
C ARG A 222 9.20 -25.92 5.82
N GLU A 223 10.15 -25.08 6.25
CA GLU A 223 10.78 -25.21 7.57
C GLU A 223 9.80 -25.07 8.74
N LEU A 224 8.75 -24.28 8.54
CA LEU A 224 7.66 -24.08 9.50
C LEU A 224 6.54 -25.14 9.40
N ASP A 225 6.64 -26.08 8.47
CA ASP A 225 5.63 -27.12 8.21
C ASP A 225 4.22 -26.57 7.94
N ILE A 226 4.14 -25.50 7.09
CA ILE A 226 2.88 -24.84 6.73
C ILE A 226 2.70 -24.66 5.22
N ALA A 227 3.56 -25.27 4.40
CA ALA A 227 3.52 -25.07 2.95
C ALA A 227 2.19 -25.54 2.33
N ASP A 228 1.53 -26.52 2.88
CA ASP A 228 0.26 -27.09 2.45
C ASP A 228 -0.97 -26.22 2.78
N CYS A 229 -0.86 -25.31 3.75
CA CYS A 229 -1.95 -24.40 4.09
C CYS A 229 -1.87 -23.04 3.38
N ILE A 230 -0.91 -22.87 2.46
CA ILE A 230 -0.69 -21.60 1.74
C ILE A 230 -1.38 -21.64 0.39
N GLN A 231 -2.28 -20.71 0.15
CA GLN A 231 -2.88 -20.44 -1.16
C GLN A 231 -2.33 -19.14 -1.71
N VAL A 232 -1.73 -19.20 -2.92
CA VAL A 232 -1.20 -18.01 -3.60
C VAL A 232 -2.18 -17.55 -4.67
N GLU A 233 -2.60 -16.31 -4.58
CA GLU A 233 -3.47 -15.62 -5.52
C GLU A 233 -2.64 -14.53 -6.22
N ALA A 234 -2.03 -14.90 -7.35
CA ALA A 234 -1.19 -14.02 -8.14
C ALA A 234 -1.96 -13.41 -9.31
N ASP A 235 -1.55 -12.21 -9.74
CA ASP A 235 -2.08 -11.50 -10.91
C ASP A 235 -3.62 -11.39 -10.92
N ILE A 236 -4.21 -11.25 -9.74
CA ILE A 236 -5.66 -11.12 -9.56
C ILE A 236 -6.12 -9.70 -9.88
N ASP A 237 -7.34 -9.59 -10.39
CA ASP A 237 -8.03 -8.33 -10.58
C ASP A 237 -8.68 -7.81 -9.27
N ASP A 238 -9.20 -6.59 -9.33
CA ASP A 238 -9.85 -5.96 -8.17
C ASP A 238 -11.11 -6.73 -7.72
N PHE A 239 -11.83 -7.40 -8.65
CA PHE A 239 -13.01 -8.20 -8.30
C PHE A 239 -12.61 -9.41 -7.47
N ARG A 240 -11.55 -10.13 -7.87
CA ARG A 240 -11.04 -11.26 -7.11
C ARG A 240 -10.48 -10.82 -5.76
N LEU A 241 -9.77 -9.69 -5.72
CA LEU A 241 -9.25 -9.12 -4.47
C LEU A 241 -10.39 -8.77 -3.50
N ARG A 242 -11.45 -8.13 -3.99
CA ARG A 242 -12.66 -7.83 -3.20
C ARG A 242 -13.27 -9.12 -2.66
N ASP A 243 -13.40 -10.15 -3.48
CA ASP A 243 -13.96 -11.43 -3.10
C ASP A 243 -13.15 -12.09 -1.98
N LEU A 244 -11.83 -11.97 -2.00
CA LEU A 244 -10.96 -12.43 -0.91
C LEU A 244 -11.19 -11.63 0.38
N TYR A 245 -11.24 -10.30 0.30
CA TYR A 245 -11.58 -9.48 1.48
C TYR A 245 -12.93 -9.86 2.08
N GLN A 246 -13.95 -10.06 1.24
CA GLN A 246 -15.30 -10.40 1.71
C GLN A 246 -15.41 -11.78 2.35
N SER A 247 -14.51 -12.71 2.00
CA SER A 247 -14.60 -14.13 2.37
C SER A 247 -13.63 -14.55 3.47
N CYS A 248 -12.47 -13.90 3.59
CA CYS A 248 -11.52 -14.19 4.65
C CYS A 248 -12.03 -13.78 6.03
N ASP A 249 -11.46 -14.38 7.08
CA ASP A 249 -11.86 -14.09 8.46
C ASP A 249 -11.12 -12.89 9.02
N VAL A 250 -9.86 -12.66 8.56
CA VAL A 250 -9.01 -11.58 9.03
C VAL A 250 -7.95 -11.23 7.99
N LEU A 251 -7.64 -9.94 7.85
CA LEU A 251 -6.41 -9.47 7.19
C LEU A 251 -5.28 -9.42 8.23
N LEU A 252 -4.18 -10.12 8.00
CA LEU A 252 -2.96 -9.99 8.80
C LEU A 252 -1.95 -9.09 8.07
N PHE A 253 -1.70 -7.90 8.62
CA PHE A 253 -0.91 -6.84 7.99
C PHE A 253 0.21 -6.34 8.91
N PRO A 254 1.24 -7.18 9.21
CA PRO A 254 2.30 -6.88 10.17
C PRO A 254 3.44 -6.08 9.54
N SER A 255 3.12 -5.15 8.62
CA SER A 255 4.10 -4.33 7.91
C SER A 255 4.91 -3.48 8.86
N ARG A 256 6.24 -3.48 8.71
CA ARG A 256 7.18 -2.68 9.52
C ARG A 256 7.13 -1.19 9.17
N ARG A 257 6.69 -0.88 7.98
CA ARG A 257 6.54 0.51 7.48
C ARG A 257 5.47 0.57 6.42
N GLU A 258 4.67 1.61 6.44
CA GLU A 258 3.66 1.93 5.43
C GLU A 258 3.58 3.46 5.25
N GLY A 259 3.10 3.89 4.09
CA GLY A 259 2.65 5.26 3.92
C GLY A 259 1.25 5.46 4.47
N PHE A 260 0.36 4.46 4.26
CA PHE A 260 -1.03 4.50 4.72
C PHE A 260 -1.59 3.12 5.08
N GLY A 261 -1.51 2.14 4.14
CA GLY A 261 -2.04 0.80 4.34
C GLY A 261 -3.42 0.59 3.68
N LEU A 262 -3.56 0.91 2.40
CA LEU A 262 -4.80 0.70 1.63
C LEU A 262 -5.44 -0.68 1.83
N PRO A 263 -4.69 -1.83 1.87
CA PRO A 263 -5.28 -3.13 2.11
C PRO A 263 -6.08 -3.23 3.42
N VAL A 264 -5.66 -2.51 4.46
CA VAL A 264 -6.38 -2.46 5.74
C VAL A 264 -7.72 -1.75 5.55
N LEU A 265 -7.73 -0.62 4.83
CA LEU A 265 -8.95 0.14 4.58
C LEU A 265 -9.94 -0.63 3.69
N GLU A 266 -9.45 -1.31 2.65
CA GLU A 266 -10.25 -2.15 1.75
C GLU A 266 -10.87 -3.34 2.50
N SER A 267 -10.10 -3.98 3.41
CA SER A 267 -10.57 -5.06 4.28
C SER A 267 -11.72 -4.58 5.18
N LEU A 268 -11.54 -3.45 5.87
CA LEU A 268 -12.58 -2.86 6.72
C LEU A 268 -13.82 -2.46 5.92
N ALA A 269 -13.66 -1.93 4.69
CA ALA A 269 -14.76 -1.60 3.80
C ALA A 269 -15.58 -2.84 3.41
N CYS A 270 -14.97 -4.00 3.35
CA CYS A 270 -15.64 -5.30 3.16
C CYS A 270 -16.19 -5.90 4.45
N GLY A 271 -16.05 -5.25 5.60
CA GLY A 271 -16.48 -5.75 6.90
C GLY A 271 -15.58 -6.85 7.45
N THR A 272 -14.35 -6.94 7.00
CA THR A 272 -13.36 -7.93 7.45
C THR A 272 -12.33 -7.22 8.33
N PRO A 273 -12.10 -7.72 9.57
CA PRO A 273 -11.14 -7.10 10.49
C PRO A 273 -9.72 -7.20 9.97
N ALA A 274 -8.87 -6.31 10.47
CA ALA A 274 -7.43 -6.39 10.23
C ALA A 274 -6.66 -6.41 11.54
N VAL A 275 -5.62 -7.25 11.61
CA VAL A 275 -4.59 -7.21 12.64
C VAL A 275 -3.37 -6.53 12.04
N ILE A 276 -2.94 -5.43 12.64
CA ILE A 276 -1.91 -4.54 12.11
C ILE A 276 -0.64 -4.56 12.95
N ALA A 277 0.48 -4.14 12.38
CA ALA A 277 1.65 -3.83 13.17
C ALA A 277 1.51 -2.45 13.83
N ASP A 278 2.06 -2.31 15.07
CA ASP A 278 2.20 -1.02 15.75
C ASP A 278 3.23 -0.15 15.04
N THR A 279 2.79 0.56 14.02
CA THR A 279 3.60 1.50 13.24
C THR A 279 2.90 2.86 13.12
N PRO A 280 3.65 3.97 13.04
CA PRO A 280 3.05 5.29 13.09
C PRO A 280 1.92 5.50 12.09
N ALA A 281 2.13 5.17 10.80
CA ALA A 281 1.14 5.40 9.76
C ALA A 281 -0.14 4.54 9.90
N LEU A 282 -0.03 3.32 10.46
CA LEU A 282 -1.20 2.47 10.70
C LEU A 282 -1.94 2.88 11.97
N ASN A 283 -1.20 3.20 13.03
CA ASN A 283 -1.81 3.55 14.32
C ASN A 283 -2.59 4.85 14.28
N GLU A 284 -2.20 5.83 13.46
CA GLU A 284 -2.85 7.14 13.44
C GLU A 284 -4.31 7.09 12.97
N TRP A 285 -4.69 6.10 12.16
CA TRP A 285 -6.06 5.95 11.69
C TRP A 285 -6.65 4.56 11.95
N ALA A 286 -5.96 3.48 11.58
CA ALA A 286 -6.45 2.11 11.71
C ALA A 286 -6.38 1.59 13.16
N GLY A 287 -5.44 2.06 13.97
CA GLY A 287 -5.31 1.69 15.39
C GLY A 287 -6.54 2.03 16.25
N LYS A 288 -7.47 2.84 15.74
CA LYS A 288 -8.75 3.15 16.39
C LYS A 288 -9.72 1.97 16.39
N VAL A 289 -9.60 1.05 15.43
CA VAL A 289 -10.56 -0.05 15.22
C VAL A 289 -9.88 -1.40 14.95
N CYS A 290 -8.58 -1.41 14.66
CA CYS A 290 -7.79 -2.60 14.41
C CYS A 290 -6.88 -2.88 15.60
N PRO A 291 -6.83 -4.13 16.12
CA PRO A 291 -5.86 -4.50 17.14
C PRO A 291 -4.44 -4.48 16.55
N GLY A 292 -3.54 -3.76 17.23
CA GLY A 292 -2.12 -3.66 16.88
C GLY A 292 -1.23 -4.56 17.73
N ALA A 293 -0.07 -4.96 17.18
CA ALA A 293 0.99 -5.65 17.90
C ALA A 293 2.37 -5.26 17.35
N PRO A 294 3.46 -5.40 18.14
CA PRO A 294 4.81 -5.22 17.60
C PRO A 294 5.01 -6.10 16.36
N PRO A 295 5.65 -5.60 15.28
CA PRO A 295 5.69 -6.27 13.97
C PRO A 295 6.28 -7.69 13.98
N ASN A 296 7.11 -8.02 14.98
CA ASN A 296 7.78 -9.32 15.11
C ASN A 296 7.27 -10.16 16.30
N ASP A 297 6.29 -9.67 17.05
CA ASP A 297 5.69 -10.41 18.15
C ASP A 297 4.63 -11.37 17.64
N VAL A 298 5.09 -12.55 17.21
CA VAL A 298 4.27 -13.63 16.64
C VAL A 298 3.14 -14.05 17.57
N ARG A 299 3.42 -14.14 18.88
CA ARG A 299 2.43 -14.55 19.87
C ARG A 299 1.31 -13.53 19.98
N SER A 300 1.65 -12.26 20.15
CA SER A 300 0.67 -11.18 20.22
C SER A 300 -0.14 -11.06 18.92
N LEU A 301 0.51 -11.20 17.75
CA LEU A 301 -0.19 -11.24 16.46
C LEU A 301 -1.20 -12.39 16.40
N ALA A 302 -0.81 -13.60 16.82
CA ALA A 302 -1.69 -14.77 16.81
C ALA A 302 -2.89 -14.61 17.76
N GLU A 303 -2.66 -14.12 18.98
CA GLU A 303 -3.74 -13.83 19.94
C GLU A 303 -4.75 -12.83 19.36
N LYS A 304 -4.26 -11.76 18.71
CA LYS A 304 -5.13 -10.76 18.08
C LYS A 304 -5.86 -11.28 16.85
N VAL A 305 -5.24 -12.19 16.08
CA VAL A 305 -5.92 -12.89 14.98
C VAL A 305 -7.09 -13.70 15.52
N LEU A 306 -6.92 -14.49 16.58
CA LEU A 306 -8.00 -15.30 17.16
C LEU A 306 -9.16 -14.43 17.67
N LEU A 307 -8.85 -13.33 18.37
CA LEU A 307 -9.87 -12.39 18.84
C LEU A 307 -10.64 -11.75 17.68
N SER A 308 -9.92 -11.32 16.63
CA SER A 308 -10.54 -10.71 15.44
C SER A 308 -11.40 -11.72 14.67
N VAL A 309 -10.98 -12.95 14.57
CA VAL A 309 -11.76 -14.04 13.94
C VAL A 309 -13.05 -14.30 14.70
N GLU A 310 -13.01 -14.33 16.04
CA GLU A 310 -14.22 -14.49 16.86
C GLU A 310 -15.18 -13.33 16.67
N GLU A 311 -14.69 -12.09 16.72
CA GLU A 311 -15.50 -10.90 16.44
C GLU A 311 -16.09 -10.89 15.01
N SER A 312 -15.36 -11.41 14.01
CA SER A 312 -15.80 -11.40 12.60
C SER A 312 -17.04 -12.25 12.34
N ARG A 313 -17.39 -13.13 13.27
CA ARG A 313 -18.62 -13.93 13.23
C ARG A 313 -19.87 -13.09 13.53
N SER A 314 -19.68 -11.93 14.14
CA SER A 314 -20.80 -11.02 14.46
C SER A 314 -21.11 -10.09 13.28
N PRO A 315 -22.33 -10.12 12.72
CA PRO A 315 -22.77 -9.16 11.70
C PRO A 315 -22.66 -7.71 12.17
N VAL A 316 -22.87 -7.47 13.46
CA VAL A 316 -22.77 -6.12 14.08
C VAL A 316 -21.32 -5.62 14.06
N ALA A 317 -20.35 -6.49 14.41
CA ALA A 317 -18.94 -6.11 14.34
C ALA A 317 -18.51 -5.82 12.90
N ARG A 318 -18.94 -6.65 11.95
CA ARG A 318 -18.67 -6.45 10.52
C ARG A 318 -19.24 -5.14 9.99
N ALA A 319 -20.45 -4.78 10.38
CA ALA A 319 -21.07 -3.51 10.02
C ALA A 319 -20.30 -2.31 10.63
N ARG A 320 -19.81 -2.42 11.87
CA ARG A 320 -19.01 -1.39 12.55
C ARG A 320 -17.69 -1.09 11.80
N TRP A 321 -16.97 -2.11 11.35
CA TRP A 321 -15.74 -1.91 10.55
C TRP A 321 -16.04 -1.23 9.23
N ARG A 322 -17.10 -1.66 8.55
CA ARG A 322 -17.54 -0.98 7.32
C ARG A 322 -17.92 0.47 7.57
N GLU A 323 -18.70 0.76 8.61
CA GLU A 323 -19.09 2.14 8.96
C GLU A 323 -17.87 3.02 9.20
N PHE A 324 -16.86 2.50 9.88
CA PHE A 324 -15.60 3.22 10.04
C PHE A 324 -14.93 3.50 8.69
N ALA A 325 -14.89 2.54 7.77
CA ALA A 325 -14.29 2.72 6.45
C ALA A 325 -15.04 3.73 5.55
N LEU A 326 -16.36 3.91 5.76
CA LEU A 326 -17.16 4.89 5.01
C LEU A 326 -16.67 6.33 5.20
N GLN A 327 -15.99 6.65 6.30
CA GLN A 327 -15.42 7.97 6.55
C GLN A 327 -14.29 8.30 5.53
N PHE A 328 -13.71 7.27 4.91
CA PHE A 328 -12.64 7.35 3.91
C PHE A 328 -13.16 7.14 2.48
N ASP A 329 -14.46 7.34 2.22
CA ASP A 329 -14.99 7.28 0.85
C ASP A 329 -14.31 8.31 -0.04
N TRP A 330 -13.97 7.90 -1.28
CA TRP A 330 -13.29 8.77 -2.24
C TRP A 330 -14.01 10.12 -2.47
N ARG A 331 -15.34 10.19 -2.32
CA ARG A 331 -16.07 11.46 -2.46
C ARG A 331 -15.71 12.45 -1.36
N THR A 332 -15.52 11.95 -0.15
CA THR A 332 -15.09 12.77 1.00
C THR A 332 -13.62 13.18 0.85
N ILE A 333 -12.76 12.22 0.55
CA ILE A 333 -11.31 12.46 0.40
C ILE A 333 -11.01 13.40 -0.78
N ALA A 334 -11.73 13.26 -1.90
CA ALA A 334 -11.55 14.15 -3.06
C ALA A 334 -11.89 15.62 -2.74
N ARG A 335 -12.86 15.89 -1.87
CA ARG A 335 -13.15 17.27 -1.40
C ARG A 335 -11.97 17.82 -0.59
N GLN A 336 -11.40 17.05 0.32
CA GLN A 336 -10.23 17.46 1.11
C GLN A 336 -9.01 17.75 0.21
N ILE A 337 -8.82 16.93 -0.84
CA ILE A 337 -7.79 17.18 -1.85
C ILE A 337 -8.06 18.50 -2.59
N ALA A 338 -9.31 18.74 -2.99
CA ALA A 338 -9.68 20.00 -3.65
C ALA A 338 -9.48 21.23 -2.74
N GLU A 339 -9.75 21.11 -1.44
CA GLU A 339 -9.45 22.15 -0.45
C GLU A 339 -7.94 22.41 -0.36
N ALA A 340 -7.10 21.38 -0.44
CA ALA A 340 -5.66 21.53 -0.47
C ALA A 340 -5.16 22.24 -1.75
N TYR A 341 -5.91 22.17 -2.85
CA TYR A 341 -5.61 22.94 -4.06
C TYR A 341 -5.89 24.44 -3.92
N ALA A 342 -6.85 24.82 -3.08
CA ALA A 342 -7.34 26.20 -2.97
C ALA A 342 -6.63 27.03 -1.88
N GLN A 343 -5.89 26.38 -0.96
CA GLN A 343 -5.22 27.09 0.14
C GLN A 343 -3.93 27.77 -0.33
N ASP A 344 -3.80 29.06 -0.02
CA ASP A 344 -2.57 29.87 -0.21
C ASP A 344 -1.46 29.46 0.74
#